data_2f02d8b8c9d0d707358862e59107380f
#
_entry.id   2f02d8b8c9d0d707358862e59107380f
#
_cell.length_a   1.000
_cell.length_b   1.000
_cell.length_c   1.000
_cell.angle_alpha   90.00
_cell.angle_beta   90.00
_cell.angle_gamma   90.00
#
_symmetry.space_group_name_H-M   'P 1'
#
loop_
_entity.id
_entity.type
_entity.pdbx_description
1 polymer ?
#
loop_
_entity_poly.entity_id
_entity_poly.type
_entity_poly.pdbx_seq_one_letter_code
_entity_poly.pdbx_strand_id
1 'polypeptide(L)'
;MGLNLEWKRFTTWNMTDYMKAEIAILKERTPQIPVTTNFMKEYDGLDYHKMQQPLDVVSWDSYPRFHNDEETFADTMTENAFDHAMIRGLKKDQPFMLMESAPGLVNWHPFNKMKRPGVHRLASLQAVALGSDTVQYFQWRKGRGSFEQYHGAVVDHLGTDDTRVFREVADLGGELKKLKDLAGTVVKAPVAVLYDWDSLWATDGMKGLAESTRNYIK
;
A
#
# COMPACT_ATOMS: atom_id res chain seq x y z
N MET A 1 25.94 5.84 -15.12
CA MET A 1 24.50 5.86 -15.43
C MET A 1 24.04 4.49 -15.95
N GLY A 2 24.46 3.99 -17.10
CA GLY A 2 23.96 2.74 -17.70
C GLY A 2 24.02 1.52 -16.77
N LEU A 3 25.15 1.31 -16.07
CA LEU A 3 25.29 0.17 -15.15
C LEU A 3 24.29 0.20 -13.98
N ASN A 4 23.97 1.39 -13.43
CA ASN A 4 22.99 1.52 -12.36
C ASN A 4 21.57 1.21 -12.86
N LEU A 5 21.24 1.63 -14.08
CA LEU A 5 19.96 1.33 -14.69
C LEU A 5 19.82 -0.18 -14.95
N GLU A 6 20.85 -0.81 -15.50
CA GLU A 6 20.86 -2.27 -15.72
C GLU A 6 20.81 -3.05 -14.40
N TRP A 7 21.44 -2.56 -13.34
CA TRP A 7 21.34 -3.16 -12.02
C TRP A 7 19.90 -3.16 -11.48
N LYS A 8 19.19 -2.04 -11.59
CA LYS A 8 17.78 -1.94 -11.15
C LYS A 8 16.86 -2.83 -11.99
N ARG A 9 17.10 -2.89 -13.31
CA ARG A 9 16.40 -3.82 -14.21
C ARG A 9 16.65 -5.28 -13.84
N PHE A 10 17.92 -5.63 -13.58
CA PHE A 10 18.29 -6.96 -13.12
C PHE A 10 17.64 -7.31 -11.79
N THR A 11 17.63 -6.39 -10.82
CA THR A 11 17.00 -6.60 -9.52
C THR A 11 15.51 -6.90 -9.68
N THR A 12 14.81 -6.12 -10.50
CA THR A 12 13.39 -6.34 -10.80
C THR A 12 13.17 -7.70 -11.48
N TRP A 13 13.99 -8.03 -12.46
CA TRP A 13 13.91 -9.32 -13.15
C TRP A 13 14.15 -10.48 -12.17
N ASN A 14 15.19 -10.43 -11.37
CA ASN A 14 15.54 -11.47 -10.41
C ASN A 14 14.46 -11.70 -9.35
N MET A 15 13.89 -10.62 -8.81
CA MET A 15 12.76 -10.72 -7.87
C MET A 15 11.50 -11.27 -8.52
N THR A 16 11.24 -10.88 -9.77
CA THR A 16 10.09 -11.41 -10.53
C THR A 16 10.25 -12.89 -10.85
N ASP A 17 11.45 -13.31 -11.20
CA ASP A 17 11.77 -14.72 -11.51
C ASP A 17 11.66 -15.60 -10.25
N TYR A 18 12.19 -15.13 -9.12
CA TYR A 18 12.01 -15.80 -7.83
C TYR A 18 10.52 -15.96 -7.47
N MET A 19 9.75 -14.89 -7.59
CA MET A 19 8.31 -14.91 -7.32
C MET A 19 7.56 -15.87 -8.25
N LYS A 20 7.93 -15.94 -9.54
CA LYS A 20 7.34 -16.91 -10.48
C LYS A 20 7.59 -18.34 -10.07
N ALA A 21 8.79 -18.66 -9.55
CA ALA A 21 9.11 -19.99 -9.07
C ALA A 21 8.23 -20.40 -7.88
N GLU A 22 8.00 -19.50 -6.94
CA GLU A 22 7.08 -19.74 -5.80
C GLU A 22 5.62 -19.89 -6.26
N ILE A 23 5.17 -19.00 -7.15
CA ILE A 23 3.80 -19.05 -7.72
C ILE A 23 3.57 -20.38 -8.46
N ALA A 24 4.54 -20.89 -9.20
CA ALA A 24 4.41 -22.15 -9.92
C ALA A 24 4.10 -23.32 -8.97
N ILE A 25 4.80 -23.37 -7.83
CA ILE A 25 4.55 -24.38 -6.79
C ILE A 25 3.16 -24.24 -6.17
N LEU A 26 2.75 -23.01 -5.87
CA LEU A 26 1.42 -22.73 -5.32
C LEU A 26 0.33 -23.12 -6.31
N LYS A 27 0.48 -22.78 -7.58
CA LYS A 27 -0.49 -23.09 -8.64
C LYS A 27 -0.57 -24.57 -8.99
N GLU A 28 0.51 -25.32 -8.81
CA GLU A 28 0.49 -26.78 -8.92
C GLU A 28 -0.43 -27.42 -7.85
N ARG A 29 -0.39 -26.86 -6.62
CA ARG A 29 -1.13 -27.41 -5.47
C ARG A 29 -2.54 -26.85 -5.34
N THR A 30 -2.72 -25.58 -5.62
CA THR A 30 -3.97 -24.83 -5.42
C THR A 30 -4.27 -23.93 -6.60
N PRO A 31 -4.50 -24.46 -7.81
CA PRO A 31 -4.61 -23.67 -9.04
C PRO A 31 -5.75 -22.64 -9.01
N GLN A 32 -6.79 -22.89 -8.22
CA GLN A 32 -7.98 -22.02 -8.11
C GLN A 32 -7.81 -20.88 -7.09
N ILE A 33 -6.77 -20.92 -6.24
CA ILE A 33 -6.58 -19.88 -5.22
C ILE A 33 -5.75 -18.74 -5.84
N PRO A 34 -6.25 -17.50 -5.80
CA PRO A 34 -5.49 -16.34 -6.27
C PRO A 34 -4.19 -16.15 -5.50
N VAL A 35 -3.14 -15.75 -6.22
CA VAL A 35 -1.84 -15.42 -5.63
C VAL A 35 -1.60 -13.93 -5.73
N THR A 36 -1.13 -13.35 -4.65
CA THR A 36 -0.75 -11.95 -4.53
C THR A 36 0.53 -11.81 -3.70
N THR A 37 1.13 -10.64 -3.75
CA THR A 37 2.16 -10.19 -2.80
C THR A 37 1.89 -8.72 -2.49
N ASN A 38 2.17 -8.31 -1.24
CA ASN A 38 1.98 -6.94 -0.83
C ASN A 38 3.13 -6.05 -1.32
N PHE A 39 2.80 -5.10 -2.18
CA PHE A 39 3.72 -4.06 -2.58
C PHE A 39 3.79 -2.97 -1.51
N MET A 40 4.90 -2.29 -1.46
CA MET A 40 5.02 -1.03 -0.72
C MET A 40 4.51 0.12 -1.58
N LYS A 41 4.49 1.32 -1.04
CA LYS A 41 4.39 2.59 -1.74
C LYS A 41 5.33 2.61 -2.97
N GLU A 42 5.38 3.69 -3.74
CA GLU A 42 6.34 3.81 -4.85
C GLU A 42 7.77 3.50 -4.38
N TYR A 43 8.24 2.32 -4.68
CA TYR A 43 9.57 1.85 -4.30
C TYR A 43 10.54 1.94 -5.46
N ASP A 44 11.62 2.70 -5.26
CA ASP A 44 12.59 2.99 -6.32
C ASP A 44 13.46 1.81 -6.74
N GLY A 45 13.47 0.75 -5.96
CA GLY A 45 14.31 -0.41 -6.21
C GLY A 45 13.72 -1.40 -7.21
N LEU A 46 12.41 -1.38 -7.44
CA LEU A 46 11.68 -2.41 -8.16
C LEU A 46 10.57 -1.81 -9.05
N ASP A 47 10.52 -2.24 -10.29
CA ASP A 47 9.46 -1.91 -11.23
C ASP A 47 8.23 -2.80 -10.99
N TYR A 48 7.25 -2.26 -10.28
CA TYR A 48 6.01 -2.98 -9.97
C TYR A 48 5.17 -3.31 -11.21
N HIS A 49 5.30 -2.53 -12.28
CA HIS A 49 4.58 -2.83 -13.52
C HIS A 49 5.05 -4.14 -14.16
N LYS A 50 6.31 -4.50 -13.98
CA LYS A 50 6.85 -5.81 -14.38
C LYS A 50 6.55 -6.89 -13.35
N MET A 51 6.69 -6.59 -12.06
CA MET A 51 6.49 -7.57 -10.99
C MET A 51 5.04 -8.05 -10.87
N GLN A 52 4.05 -7.22 -11.15
CA GLN A 52 2.64 -7.59 -11.03
C GLN A 52 2.18 -8.62 -12.08
N GLN A 53 2.94 -8.81 -13.17
CA GLN A 53 2.50 -9.66 -14.30
C GLN A 53 2.14 -11.09 -13.91
N PRO A 54 2.92 -11.81 -13.07
CA PRO A 54 2.58 -13.17 -12.66
C PRO A 54 1.52 -13.26 -11.54
N LEU A 55 1.12 -12.14 -10.92
CA LEU A 55 0.14 -12.13 -9.83
C LEU A 55 -1.29 -12.19 -10.36
N ASP A 56 -2.18 -12.83 -9.64
CA ASP A 56 -3.62 -12.80 -9.94
C ASP A 56 -4.26 -11.48 -9.49
N VAL A 57 -3.85 -10.97 -8.33
CA VAL A 57 -4.35 -9.73 -7.73
C VAL A 57 -3.16 -8.87 -7.29
N VAL A 58 -3.27 -7.56 -7.45
CA VAL A 58 -2.31 -6.62 -6.87
C VAL A 58 -2.77 -6.23 -5.46
N SER A 59 -1.83 -6.25 -4.52
CA SER A 59 -2.06 -5.75 -3.17
C SER A 59 -0.91 -4.87 -2.69
N TRP A 60 -1.15 -4.01 -1.70
CA TRP A 60 -0.12 -3.15 -1.15
C TRP A 60 -0.38 -2.74 0.28
N ASP A 61 0.64 -2.18 0.94
CA ASP A 61 0.65 -1.76 2.32
C ASP A 61 0.69 -0.24 2.41
N SER A 62 -0.30 0.35 3.09
CA SER A 62 -0.43 1.80 3.22
C SER A 62 -0.31 2.26 4.68
N TYR A 63 0.74 3.04 4.93
CA TYR A 63 1.04 3.60 6.25
C TYR A 63 1.29 5.11 6.17
N PRO A 64 0.29 5.93 5.79
CA PRO A 64 0.46 7.37 5.68
C PRO A 64 0.78 8.00 7.03
N ARG A 65 1.70 8.98 7.01
CA ARG A 65 2.21 9.67 8.21
C ARG A 65 1.29 10.78 8.67
N PHE A 66 0.05 10.45 9.04
CA PHE A 66 -0.89 11.45 9.53
C PHE A 66 -0.36 12.19 10.76
N HIS A 67 -0.63 13.49 10.82
CA HIS A 67 -0.28 14.37 11.95
C HIS A 67 1.23 14.53 12.14
N ASN A 68 2.02 14.43 11.09
CA ASN A 68 3.42 14.83 11.11
C ASN A 68 3.55 16.37 11.12
N ASP A 69 4.77 16.86 11.37
CA ASP A 69 5.05 18.29 11.44
C ASP A 69 5.63 18.86 10.13
N GLU A 70 5.78 18.02 9.10
CA GLU A 70 6.39 18.36 7.79
C GLU A 70 5.32 18.65 6.72
N GLU A 71 4.14 18.03 6.84
CA GLU A 71 3.09 18.05 5.83
C GLU A 71 1.74 18.40 6.46
N THR A 72 0.88 19.04 5.68
CA THR A 72 -0.51 19.21 6.11
C THR A 72 -1.27 17.88 6.01
N PHE A 73 -2.39 17.80 6.70
CA PHE A 73 -3.27 16.64 6.59
C PHE A 73 -3.75 16.41 5.14
N ALA A 74 -3.98 17.49 4.40
CA ALA A 74 -4.39 17.42 3.00
C ALA A 74 -3.28 16.87 2.10
N ASP A 75 -2.02 17.26 2.34
CA ASP A 75 -0.87 16.74 1.59
C ASP A 75 -0.74 15.22 1.78
N THR A 76 -0.77 14.75 3.04
CA THR A 76 -0.73 13.31 3.36
C THR A 76 -1.87 12.54 2.70
N MET A 77 -3.09 13.09 2.69
CA MET A 77 -4.24 12.46 2.04
C MET A 77 -4.10 12.43 0.51
N THR A 78 -3.53 13.48 -0.07
CA THR A 78 -3.31 13.57 -1.53
C THR A 78 -2.23 12.59 -1.97
N GLU A 79 -1.12 12.52 -1.25
CA GLU A 79 -0.06 11.55 -1.51
C GLU A 79 -0.59 10.11 -1.42
N ASN A 80 -1.33 9.79 -0.37
CA ASN A 80 -1.94 8.48 -0.21
C ASN A 80 -2.97 8.16 -1.33
N ALA A 81 -3.69 9.16 -1.83
CA ALA A 81 -4.58 9.00 -2.97
C ALA A 81 -3.82 8.70 -4.27
N PHE A 82 -2.66 9.34 -4.47
CA PHE A 82 -1.78 9.06 -5.59
C PHE A 82 -1.26 7.62 -5.53
N ASP A 83 -0.79 7.16 -4.37
CA ASP A 83 -0.31 5.80 -4.17
C ASP A 83 -1.40 4.76 -4.49
N HIS A 84 -2.62 4.95 -3.99
CA HIS A 84 -3.75 4.08 -4.35
C HIS A 84 -4.04 4.07 -5.85
N ALA A 85 -3.98 5.24 -6.50
CA ALA A 85 -4.21 5.34 -7.94
C ALA A 85 -3.10 4.65 -8.76
N MET A 86 -1.85 4.76 -8.33
CA MET A 86 -0.70 4.07 -8.93
C MET A 86 -0.88 2.55 -8.84
N ILE A 87 -1.16 2.03 -7.66
CA ILE A 87 -1.38 0.59 -7.44
C ILE A 87 -2.58 0.08 -8.27
N ARG A 88 -3.69 0.80 -8.29
CA ARG A 88 -4.83 0.50 -9.17
C ARG A 88 -4.43 0.44 -10.64
N GLY A 89 -3.52 1.31 -11.07
CA GLY A 89 -3.04 1.39 -12.46
C GLY A 89 -2.19 0.19 -12.88
N LEU A 90 -1.67 -0.61 -11.96
CA LEU A 90 -0.84 -1.78 -12.27
C LEU A 90 -1.63 -2.89 -12.97
N LYS A 91 -2.90 -3.11 -12.59
CA LYS A 91 -3.79 -4.08 -13.25
C LYS A 91 -5.06 -3.39 -13.74
N LYS A 92 -5.22 -3.38 -15.05
CA LYS A 92 -6.39 -2.79 -15.69
C LYS A 92 -7.66 -3.58 -15.36
N ASP A 93 -8.74 -2.84 -15.15
CA ASP A 93 -10.10 -3.39 -14.98
C ASP A 93 -10.23 -4.40 -13.83
N GLN A 94 -9.40 -4.26 -12.81
CA GLN A 94 -9.40 -5.10 -11.63
C GLN A 94 -9.20 -4.24 -10.37
N PRO A 95 -9.97 -4.48 -9.29
CA PRO A 95 -9.69 -3.86 -8.00
C PRO A 95 -8.36 -4.35 -7.43
N PHE A 96 -7.77 -3.55 -6.56
CA PHE A 96 -6.61 -3.96 -5.75
C PHE A 96 -7.02 -4.31 -4.31
N MET A 97 -6.09 -4.83 -3.54
CA MET A 97 -6.30 -5.10 -2.12
C MET A 97 -5.41 -4.17 -1.28
N LEU A 98 -5.99 -3.46 -0.32
CA LEU A 98 -5.23 -2.87 0.77
C LEU A 98 -4.89 -3.99 1.76
N MET A 99 -3.67 -4.54 1.66
CA MET A 99 -3.23 -5.72 2.39
C MET A 99 -2.85 -5.39 3.82
N GLU A 100 -2.20 -4.25 4.02
CA GLU A 100 -1.84 -3.77 5.34
C GLU A 100 -2.16 -2.28 5.52
N SER A 101 -2.64 -1.97 6.70
CA SER A 101 -2.74 -0.61 7.22
C SER A 101 -2.74 -0.64 8.75
N ALA A 102 -2.35 0.47 9.39
CA ALA A 102 -2.40 0.54 10.84
C ALA A 102 -3.74 1.10 11.31
N PRO A 103 -4.45 0.42 12.22
CA PRO A 103 -5.69 0.97 12.79
C PRO A 103 -5.42 2.13 13.75
N GLY A 104 -4.22 2.20 14.34
CA GLY A 104 -3.80 3.23 15.30
C GLY A 104 -2.56 3.98 14.87
N LEU A 105 -1.42 3.56 15.39
CA LEU A 105 -0.09 4.11 15.08
C LEU A 105 0.84 3.02 14.53
N VAL A 106 1.93 3.44 13.93
CA VAL A 106 3.08 2.56 13.64
C VAL A 106 4.21 2.88 14.63
N ASN A 107 5.21 2.00 14.75
CA ASN A 107 6.33 2.21 15.66
C ASN A 107 7.66 2.56 14.95
N TRP A 108 7.65 2.64 13.63
CA TRP A 108 8.86 2.82 12.80
C TRP A 108 8.90 4.14 12.04
N HIS A 109 7.87 4.99 12.13
CA HIS A 109 7.97 6.37 11.66
C HIS A 109 8.86 7.20 12.60
N PRO A 110 9.50 8.27 12.10
CA PRO A 110 10.26 9.20 12.94
C PRO A 110 9.43 9.76 14.10
N PHE A 111 8.14 10.01 13.87
CA PHE A 111 7.16 10.44 14.87
C PHE A 111 5.95 9.51 14.84
N ASN A 112 5.74 8.79 15.92
CA ASN A 112 4.66 7.82 16.05
C ASN A 112 3.48 8.44 16.78
N LYS A 113 2.62 9.13 16.06
CA LYS A 113 1.41 9.75 16.58
C LYS A 113 0.19 8.84 16.33
N MET A 114 -0.65 8.69 17.35
CA MET A 114 -1.92 7.99 17.20
C MET A 114 -2.82 8.74 16.23
N LYS A 115 -3.48 8.03 15.32
CA LYS A 115 -4.52 8.62 14.47
C LYS A 115 -5.60 9.28 15.32
N ARG A 116 -5.98 10.50 14.98
CA ARG A 116 -7.12 11.19 15.60
C ARG A 116 -8.42 10.43 15.32
N PRO A 117 -9.46 10.59 16.15
CA PRO A 117 -10.77 10.00 15.87
C PRO A 117 -11.26 10.30 14.45
N GLY A 118 -11.77 9.28 13.77
CA GLY A 118 -12.27 9.38 12.40
C GLY A 118 -11.23 9.29 11.28
N VAL A 119 -9.94 9.52 11.56
CA VAL A 119 -8.89 9.45 10.51
C VAL A 119 -8.70 8.04 9.97
N HIS A 120 -8.79 7.03 10.82
CA HIS A 120 -8.77 5.63 10.40
C HIS A 120 -9.91 5.33 9.41
N ARG A 121 -11.14 5.73 9.75
CA ARG A 121 -12.31 5.59 8.89
C ARG A 121 -12.13 6.30 7.54
N LEU A 122 -11.65 7.56 7.57
CA LEU A 122 -11.43 8.35 6.36
C LEU A 122 -10.40 7.69 5.42
N ALA A 123 -9.25 7.27 5.94
CA ALA A 123 -8.21 6.63 5.15
C ALA A 123 -8.68 5.29 4.54
N SER A 124 -9.44 4.51 5.30
CA SER A 124 -9.99 3.24 4.84
C SER A 124 -11.03 3.44 3.73
N LEU A 125 -11.93 4.40 3.88
CA LEU A 125 -12.92 4.72 2.85
C LEU A 125 -12.27 5.38 1.62
N GLN A 126 -11.16 6.10 1.77
CA GLN A 126 -10.38 6.59 0.64
C GLN A 126 -9.83 5.42 -0.20
N ALA A 127 -9.29 4.38 0.43
CA ALA A 127 -8.82 3.21 -0.29
C ALA A 127 -9.95 2.54 -1.09
N VAL A 128 -11.12 2.34 -0.48
CA VAL A 128 -12.30 1.78 -1.15
C VAL A 128 -12.77 2.67 -2.31
N ALA A 129 -12.86 3.98 -2.09
CA ALA A 129 -13.27 4.94 -3.12
C ALA A 129 -12.28 4.98 -4.31
N LEU A 130 -11.03 4.63 -4.08
CA LEU A 130 -9.98 4.56 -5.10
C LEU A 130 -9.80 3.17 -5.72
N GLY A 131 -10.65 2.21 -5.36
CA GLY A 131 -10.75 0.91 -6.04
C GLY A 131 -10.18 -0.27 -5.25
N SER A 132 -10.03 -0.16 -3.93
CA SER A 132 -9.68 -1.31 -3.09
C SER A 132 -10.92 -2.11 -2.73
N ASP A 133 -10.85 -3.44 -2.87
CA ASP A 133 -11.88 -4.37 -2.41
C ASP A 133 -11.73 -4.74 -0.93
N THR A 134 -10.61 -4.39 -0.30
CA THR A 134 -10.32 -4.78 1.08
C THR A 134 -9.75 -3.63 1.89
N VAL A 135 -9.96 -3.71 3.20
CA VAL A 135 -9.22 -2.94 4.20
C VAL A 135 -8.71 -3.92 5.25
N GLN A 136 -7.43 -4.21 5.22
CA GLN A 136 -6.80 -5.15 6.14
C GLN A 136 -5.83 -4.43 7.06
N TYR A 137 -5.53 -5.03 8.20
CA TYR A 137 -4.75 -4.40 9.26
C TYR A 137 -3.54 -5.23 9.68
N PHE A 138 -2.42 -4.60 9.78
CA PHE A 138 -1.34 -5.05 10.62
C PHE A 138 -1.44 -4.28 11.94
N GLN A 139 -1.91 -4.92 13.04
CA GLN A 139 -2.20 -6.33 13.18
C GLN A 139 -3.47 -6.56 14.02
N TRP A 140 -3.94 -7.81 14.11
CA TRP A 140 -5.10 -8.12 14.95
C TRP A 140 -4.83 -7.86 16.42
N ARG A 141 -3.75 -8.45 16.98
CA ARG A 141 -3.39 -8.32 18.38
C ARG A 141 -1.96 -7.83 18.53
N LYS A 142 -1.77 -6.82 19.35
CA LYS A 142 -0.49 -6.19 19.62
C LYS A 142 0.51 -7.18 20.24
N GLY A 143 1.69 -7.30 19.64
CA GLY A 143 2.78 -8.13 20.13
C GLY A 143 3.29 -7.63 21.48
N ARG A 144 3.68 -8.55 22.38
CA ARG A 144 4.21 -8.22 23.71
C ARG A 144 5.72 -8.05 23.73
N GLY A 145 6.39 -8.32 22.65
CA GLY A 145 7.85 -8.22 22.54
C GLY A 145 8.30 -8.07 21.08
N SER A 146 9.63 -8.03 20.86
CA SER A 146 10.25 -7.82 19.56
C SER A 146 10.06 -6.41 19.01
N PHE A 147 10.50 -6.16 17.78
CA PHE A 147 10.50 -4.84 17.15
C PHE A 147 9.10 -4.25 16.96
N GLU A 148 8.09 -5.10 16.79
CA GLU A 148 6.70 -4.70 16.54
C GLU A 148 5.85 -4.55 17.82
N GLN A 149 6.44 -4.64 18.99
CA GLN A 149 5.70 -4.57 20.28
C GLN A 149 4.91 -3.28 20.51
N TYR A 150 5.31 -2.19 19.85
CA TYR A 150 4.62 -0.89 19.94
C TYR A 150 3.82 -0.54 18.69
N HIS A 151 3.81 -1.41 17.68
CA HIS A 151 2.96 -1.21 16.50
C HIS A 151 1.47 -1.23 16.88
N GLY A 152 0.67 -0.41 16.20
CA GLY A 152 -0.77 -0.39 16.43
C GLY A 152 -1.42 -1.75 16.07
N ALA A 153 -2.50 -2.05 16.75
CA ALA A 153 -3.27 -3.27 16.51
C ALA A 153 -4.75 -2.99 16.78
N VAL A 154 -5.62 -3.88 16.33
CA VAL A 154 -7.06 -3.81 16.63
C VAL A 154 -7.28 -4.07 18.11
N VAL A 155 -6.65 -5.12 18.66
CA VAL A 155 -6.63 -5.43 20.09
C VAL A 155 -5.26 -5.04 20.64
N ASP A 156 -5.22 -4.10 21.58
CA ASP A 156 -3.99 -3.62 22.20
C ASP A 156 -3.45 -4.55 23.32
N HIS A 157 -2.44 -4.08 24.07
CA HIS A 157 -1.85 -4.85 25.15
C HIS A 157 -2.81 -5.17 26.29
N LEU A 158 -3.86 -4.36 26.50
CA LEU A 158 -4.89 -4.63 27.53
C LEU A 158 -5.70 -5.89 27.15
N GLY A 159 -5.81 -6.20 25.86
CA GLY A 159 -6.47 -7.40 25.40
C GLY A 159 -8.00 -7.34 25.46
N THR A 160 -8.56 -6.13 25.53
CA THR A 160 -10.01 -5.89 25.60
C THR A 160 -10.54 -5.32 24.29
N ASP A 161 -11.84 -5.40 24.10
CA ASP A 161 -12.60 -4.77 22.99
C ASP A 161 -13.10 -3.35 23.33
N ASP A 162 -12.82 -2.88 24.55
CA ASP A 162 -13.25 -1.57 25.02
C ASP A 162 -12.20 -0.47 24.80
N THR A 163 -11.62 -0.43 23.59
CA THR A 163 -10.74 0.65 23.17
C THR A 163 -11.37 1.47 22.06
N ARG A 164 -10.94 2.74 21.92
CA ARG A 164 -11.38 3.57 20.78
C ARG A 164 -11.05 2.92 19.44
N VAL A 165 -9.84 2.40 19.29
CA VAL A 165 -9.37 1.77 18.04
C VAL A 165 -10.24 0.55 17.71
N PHE A 166 -10.52 -0.31 18.68
CA PHE A 166 -11.37 -1.48 18.47
C PHE A 166 -12.77 -1.06 18.00
N ARG A 167 -13.39 -0.08 18.67
CA ARG A 167 -14.71 0.42 18.28
C ARG A 167 -14.71 1.03 16.87
N GLU A 168 -13.72 1.87 16.54
CA GLU A 168 -13.60 2.47 15.19
C GLU A 168 -13.46 1.39 14.10
N VAL A 169 -12.72 0.31 14.36
CA VAL A 169 -12.59 -0.82 13.41
C VAL A 169 -13.90 -1.59 13.28
N ALA A 170 -14.58 -1.86 14.39
CA ALA A 170 -15.86 -2.55 14.39
C ALA A 170 -16.95 -1.75 13.64
N ASP A 171 -17.03 -0.44 13.91
CA ASP A 171 -17.96 0.47 13.24
C ASP A 171 -17.70 0.53 11.73
N LEU A 172 -16.44 0.68 11.32
CA LEU A 172 -16.05 0.65 9.92
C LEU A 172 -16.43 -0.69 9.26
N GLY A 173 -16.19 -1.82 9.94
CA GLY A 173 -16.63 -3.13 9.45
C GLY A 173 -18.13 -3.21 9.20
N GLY A 174 -18.93 -2.57 10.06
CA GLY A 174 -20.37 -2.40 9.87
C GLY A 174 -20.75 -1.54 8.67
N GLU A 175 -19.99 -0.47 8.40
CA GLU A 175 -20.16 0.38 7.22
C GLU A 175 -19.77 -0.34 5.93
N LEU A 176 -18.63 -1.02 5.90
CA LEU A 176 -18.14 -1.75 4.73
C LEU A 176 -19.13 -2.85 4.29
N LYS A 177 -19.79 -3.52 5.24
CA LYS A 177 -20.86 -4.48 4.92
C LYS A 177 -22.01 -3.85 4.13
N LYS A 178 -22.32 -2.57 4.36
CA LYS A 178 -23.34 -1.84 3.59
C LYS A 178 -22.87 -1.44 2.20
N LEU A 179 -21.58 -1.39 1.99
CA LEU A 179 -20.92 -1.05 0.71
C LEU A 179 -20.54 -2.30 -0.11
N LYS A 180 -21.01 -3.49 0.24
CA LYS A 180 -20.67 -4.76 -0.40
C LYS A 180 -20.85 -4.76 -1.93
N ASP A 181 -21.80 -3.97 -2.44
CA ASP A 181 -22.09 -3.89 -3.87
C ASP A 181 -21.01 -3.12 -4.67
N LEU A 182 -20.04 -2.48 -3.97
CA LEU A 182 -18.85 -1.88 -4.59
C LEU A 182 -17.75 -2.92 -4.86
N ALA A 183 -17.79 -4.07 -4.21
CA ALA A 183 -16.77 -5.12 -4.41
C ALA A 183 -16.77 -5.60 -5.86
N GLY A 184 -15.57 -5.73 -6.44
CA GLY A 184 -15.38 -6.08 -7.85
C GLY A 184 -15.61 -4.93 -8.83
N THR A 185 -16.01 -3.74 -8.37
CA THR A 185 -16.17 -2.58 -9.26
C THR A 185 -14.84 -1.93 -9.58
N VAL A 186 -14.77 -1.22 -10.69
CA VAL A 186 -13.56 -0.50 -11.12
C VAL A 186 -13.81 0.99 -11.19
N VAL A 187 -12.83 1.77 -10.76
CA VAL A 187 -12.86 3.23 -10.81
C VAL A 187 -12.45 3.69 -12.22
N LYS A 188 -13.36 4.40 -12.88
CA LYS A 188 -13.07 5.07 -14.17
C LYS A 188 -12.52 6.46 -13.89
N ALA A 189 -11.24 6.67 -14.16
CA ALA A 189 -10.59 7.97 -14.02
C ALA A 189 -10.59 8.71 -15.37
N PRO A 190 -10.97 10.00 -15.40
CA PRO A 190 -10.96 10.81 -16.64
C PRO A 190 -9.56 11.33 -17.00
N VAL A 191 -8.62 11.25 -16.07
CA VAL A 191 -7.23 11.72 -16.22
C VAL A 191 -6.28 10.56 -15.90
N ALA A 192 -5.19 10.44 -16.65
CA ALA A 192 -4.11 9.49 -16.40
C ALA A 192 -2.81 10.23 -16.06
N VAL A 193 -2.07 9.71 -15.10
CA VAL A 193 -0.70 10.10 -14.80
C VAL A 193 0.22 8.97 -15.28
N LEU A 194 1.23 9.30 -16.07
CA LEU A 194 2.23 8.33 -16.51
C LEU A 194 3.32 8.22 -15.44
N TYR A 195 3.53 7.00 -14.96
CA TYR A 195 4.60 6.66 -14.03
C TYR A 195 5.45 5.55 -14.64
N ASP A 196 6.71 5.86 -14.93
CA ASP A 196 7.66 4.94 -15.59
C ASP A 196 8.94 4.80 -14.79
N TRP A 197 9.21 3.61 -14.25
CA TRP A 197 10.39 3.33 -13.44
C TRP A 197 11.70 3.51 -14.20
N ASP A 198 11.77 3.09 -15.46
CA ASP A 198 12.98 3.24 -16.27
C ASP A 198 13.36 4.72 -16.45
N SER A 199 12.39 5.57 -16.75
CA SER A 199 12.57 7.02 -16.86
C SER A 199 12.96 7.66 -15.52
N LEU A 200 12.32 7.25 -14.42
CA LEU A 200 12.66 7.71 -13.08
C LEU A 200 14.12 7.35 -12.74
N TRP A 201 14.52 6.10 -12.93
CA TRP A 201 15.87 5.64 -12.66
C TRP A 201 16.94 6.31 -13.53
N ALA A 202 16.62 6.53 -14.81
CA ALA A 202 17.52 7.26 -15.71
C ALA A 202 17.73 8.71 -15.25
N THR A 203 16.65 9.38 -14.84
CA THR A 203 16.68 10.78 -14.39
C THR A 203 17.41 10.91 -13.04
N ASP A 204 17.17 10.01 -12.10
CA ASP A 204 17.89 9.99 -10.80
C ASP A 204 19.39 9.73 -10.98
N GLY A 205 19.78 9.00 -12.01
CA GLY A 205 21.18 8.79 -12.37
C GLY A 205 21.88 10.01 -12.97
N MET A 206 21.13 11.05 -13.38
CA MET A 206 21.63 12.29 -13.96
C MET A 206 21.82 13.37 -12.89
N LYS A 207 22.79 13.19 -11.99
CA LYS A 207 23.09 14.20 -10.95
C LYS A 207 23.35 15.56 -11.56
N GLY A 208 22.67 16.59 -11.08
CA GLY A 208 22.88 18.01 -11.44
C GLY A 208 21.74 18.65 -12.21
N LEU A 209 20.70 17.93 -12.61
CA LEU A 209 19.54 18.51 -13.31
C LEU A 209 18.40 18.90 -12.37
N ALA A 210 18.23 18.18 -11.23
CA ALA A 210 17.26 18.51 -10.18
C ALA A 210 17.64 17.84 -8.88
N GLU A 211 17.26 18.43 -7.75
CA GLU A 211 17.40 17.80 -6.43
C GLU A 211 16.44 16.61 -6.24
N SER A 212 15.31 16.64 -6.95
CA SER A 212 14.31 15.58 -6.92
C SER A 212 13.64 15.43 -8.28
N THR A 213 13.49 14.19 -8.74
CA THR A 213 12.77 13.83 -9.95
C THR A 213 11.26 13.66 -9.71
N ARG A 214 10.80 13.77 -8.46
CA ARG A 214 9.41 13.54 -8.05
C ARG A 214 8.59 14.82 -7.88
N ASN A 215 9.01 15.92 -8.50
CA ASN A 215 8.31 17.22 -8.35
C ASN A 215 6.89 17.23 -8.94
N TYR A 216 6.52 16.24 -9.75
CA TYR A 216 5.17 16.13 -10.29
C TYR A 216 4.15 15.48 -9.33
N ILE A 217 4.62 14.94 -8.19
CA ILE A 217 3.76 14.38 -7.13
C ILE A 217 3.37 15.47 -6.11
N LYS A 218 4.07 16.59 -6.13
CA LYS A 218 3.79 17.77 -5.30
C LYS A 218 2.93 18.72 -6.09
#